data_e9221139cd31c5ca979b465351cb2c95
#
_entry.id   e9221139cd31c5ca979b465351cb2c95
#
_cell.length_a   1.000
_cell.length_b   1.000
_cell.length_c   1.000
_cell.angle_alpha   90.00
_cell.angle_beta   90.00
_cell.angle_gamma   90.00
#
_symmetry.space_group_name_H-M   'P 1'
#
loop_
_entity.id
_entity.type
_entity.pdbx_description
1 polymer ?
#
loop_
_entity_poly.entity_id
_entity_poly.type
_entity_poly.pdbx_seq_one_letter_code
_entity_poly.pdbx_strand_id
1 'polypeptide(L)'
;MGKTMWTKEQLSAIETRNSNLLIAAAAGSGKTAVLVERIIRIITDEENPIDIDKLLVVTFTSAAASEMRERIATAITVALEKNPNSTNLQKQLTLLSRANITTMHSFCLEVIRNNFQVIDLDPSFRILDETEGVDRKSVV
;
A
#
# COMPACT_ATOMS: atom_id res chain seq x y z
N MET A 1 26.91 2.21 0.64
CA MET A 1 25.67 2.99 0.93
C MET A 1 25.54 3.13 2.44
N GLY A 2 25.51 4.35 2.97
CA GLY A 2 25.42 4.60 4.40
C GLY A 2 24.14 4.01 4.99
N LYS A 3 24.25 3.45 6.19
CA LYS A 3 23.14 2.93 6.97
C LYS A 3 22.18 4.13 7.22
N THR A 4 20.99 4.10 6.70
CA THR A 4 19.99 5.14 6.97
C THR A 4 19.78 5.20 8.49
N MET A 5 20.20 6.29 9.12
CA MET A 5 20.00 6.46 10.56
C MET A 5 18.58 7.02 10.77
N TRP A 6 17.69 6.18 11.28
CA TRP A 6 16.34 6.56 11.66
C TRP A 6 16.35 7.32 13.00
N THR A 7 15.53 8.34 13.13
CA THR A 7 15.30 8.98 14.45
C THR A 7 14.52 8.02 15.36
N LYS A 8 14.46 8.33 16.66
CA LYS A 8 13.70 7.51 17.62
C LYS A 8 12.22 7.42 17.25
N GLU A 9 11.63 8.53 16.81
CA GLU A 9 10.24 8.62 16.38
C GLU A 9 10.00 7.82 15.09
N GLN A 10 10.92 7.90 14.13
CA GLN A 10 10.86 7.12 12.90
C GLN A 10 10.98 5.62 13.20
N LEU A 11 11.90 5.22 14.08
CA LEU A 11 12.02 3.82 14.50
C LEU A 11 10.76 3.33 15.20
N SER A 12 10.19 4.12 16.11
CA SER A 12 8.92 3.80 16.75
C SER A 12 7.81 3.58 15.72
N ALA A 13 7.71 4.46 14.71
CA ALA A 13 6.75 4.32 13.61
C ALA A 13 6.99 3.06 12.77
N ILE A 14 8.23 2.66 12.55
CA ILE A 14 8.61 1.47 11.78
C ILE A 14 8.30 0.19 12.56
N GLU A 15 8.53 0.16 13.85
CA GLU A 15 8.52 -1.06 14.68
C GLU A 15 7.18 -1.34 15.38
N THR A 16 6.38 -0.32 15.66
CA THR A 16 5.08 -0.50 16.34
C THR A 16 4.17 -1.44 15.56
N ARG A 17 3.65 -2.47 16.24
CA ARG A 17 2.72 -3.48 15.69
C ARG A 17 1.45 -3.56 16.53
N ASN A 18 0.40 -4.16 15.98
CA ASN A 18 -0.84 -4.51 16.67
C ASN A 18 -1.55 -3.32 17.33
N SER A 19 -1.38 -2.12 16.77
CA SER A 19 -2.03 -0.89 17.25
C SER A 19 -2.30 0.07 16.10
N ASN A 20 -3.30 0.93 16.28
CA ASN A 20 -3.53 2.05 15.37
C ASN A 20 -2.46 3.11 15.60
N LEU A 21 -1.75 3.49 14.55
CA LEU A 21 -0.67 4.46 14.60
C LEU A 21 -0.99 5.66 13.72
N LEU A 22 -1.04 6.84 14.32
CA LEU A 22 -1.13 8.10 13.60
C LEU A 22 0.24 8.79 13.59
N ILE A 23 0.78 9.06 12.40
CA ILE A 23 2.06 9.74 12.23
C ILE A 23 1.82 11.14 11.68
N ALA A 24 2.01 12.15 12.52
CA ALA A 24 2.02 13.55 12.13
C ALA A 24 3.46 13.99 11.81
N ALA A 25 3.68 14.43 10.58
CA ALA A 25 5.02 14.82 10.14
C ALA A 25 4.95 15.85 9.01
N ALA A 26 5.85 16.84 9.04
CA ALA A 26 5.95 17.88 8.02
C ALA A 26 6.30 17.30 6.62
N ALA A 27 6.08 18.10 5.58
CA ALA A 27 6.56 17.75 4.23
C ALA A 27 8.10 17.56 4.25
N GLY A 28 8.61 16.58 3.53
CA GLY A 28 10.05 16.29 3.49
C GLY A 28 10.62 15.53 4.70
N SER A 29 9.82 15.20 5.70
CA SER A 29 10.25 14.48 6.91
C SER A 29 10.56 12.97 6.70
N GLY A 30 10.51 12.48 5.46
CA GLY A 30 10.79 11.09 5.15
C GLY A 30 9.63 10.12 5.39
N LYS A 31 8.36 10.59 5.49
CA LYS A 31 7.19 9.72 5.73
C LYS A 31 7.13 8.50 4.79
N THR A 32 7.36 8.72 3.52
CA THR A 32 7.35 7.63 2.52
C THR A 32 8.46 6.62 2.77
N ALA A 33 9.66 7.08 3.13
CA ALA A 33 10.77 6.19 3.45
C ALA A 33 10.48 5.36 4.71
N VAL A 34 9.91 5.97 5.74
CA VAL A 34 9.46 5.29 6.97
C VAL A 34 8.42 4.22 6.64
N LEU A 35 7.45 4.54 5.78
CA LEU A 35 6.41 3.59 5.38
C LEU A 35 6.99 2.41 4.60
N VAL A 36 7.87 2.67 3.63
CA VAL A 36 8.55 1.61 2.87
C VAL A 36 9.37 0.72 3.80
N GLU A 37 10.17 1.29 4.69
CA GLU A 37 10.95 0.52 5.67
C GLU A 37 10.06 -0.32 6.58
N ARG A 38 8.93 0.25 7.06
CA ARG A 38 7.94 -0.48 7.85
C ARG A 38 7.40 -1.69 7.10
N ILE A 39 7.03 -1.52 5.82
CA ILE A 39 6.55 -2.61 4.97
C ILE A 39 7.62 -3.68 4.82
N ILE A 40 8.86 -3.30 4.52
CA ILE A 40 9.98 -4.24 4.40
C ILE A 40 10.15 -5.05 5.69
N ARG A 41 10.14 -4.41 6.85
CA ARG A 41 10.26 -5.13 8.14
C ARG A 41 9.05 -6.02 8.45
N ILE A 42 7.86 -5.71 7.95
CA ILE A 42 6.69 -6.58 8.09
C ILE A 42 6.83 -7.85 7.22
N ILE A 43 7.22 -7.68 5.96
CA ILE A 43 7.33 -8.82 5.04
C ILE A 43 8.57 -9.70 5.27
N THR A 44 9.57 -9.17 5.99
CA THR A 44 10.82 -9.86 6.32
C THR A 44 10.92 -10.24 7.80
N ASP A 45 9.83 -10.10 8.56
CA ASP A 45 9.79 -10.51 9.96
C ASP A 45 10.13 -12.00 10.06
N GLU A 46 11.01 -12.37 11.01
CA GLU A 46 11.47 -13.76 11.14
C GLU A 46 10.46 -14.66 11.84
N GLU A 47 9.67 -14.08 12.74
CA GLU A 47 8.70 -14.86 13.54
C GLU A 47 7.32 -14.88 12.88
N ASN A 48 6.86 -13.74 12.39
CA ASN A 48 5.51 -13.57 11.86
C ASN A 48 5.49 -12.73 10.57
N PRO A 49 6.09 -13.22 9.46
CA PRO A 49 6.10 -12.48 8.20
C PRO A 49 4.68 -12.38 7.63
N ILE A 50 4.30 -11.20 7.18
CA ILE A 50 3.04 -10.96 6.48
C ILE A 50 3.38 -10.75 5.01
N ASP A 51 2.79 -11.53 4.12
CA ASP A 51 2.99 -11.36 2.68
C ASP A 51 2.48 -10.01 2.18
N ILE A 52 3.18 -9.42 1.21
CA ILE A 52 2.87 -8.08 0.69
C ILE A 52 1.46 -7.99 0.08
N ASP A 53 0.92 -9.07 -0.47
CA ASP A 53 -0.44 -9.17 -1.00
C ASP A 53 -1.53 -9.18 0.08
N LYS A 54 -1.15 -9.35 1.36
CA LYS A 54 -2.04 -9.25 2.52
C LYS A 54 -2.07 -7.85 3.12
N LEU A 55 -1.24 -6.94 2.62
CA LEU A 55 -1.21 -5.55 3.05
C LEU A 55 -2.04 -4.68 2.11
N LEU A 56 -2.79 -3.74 2.68
CA LEU A 56 -3.45 -2.68 1.92
C LEU A 56 -2.69 -1.37 2.14
N VAL A 57 -2.14 -0.83 1.06
CA VAL A 57 -1.45 0.47 1.04
C VAL A 57 -2.26 1.44 0.20
N VAL A 58 -2.77 2.48 0.83
CA VAL A 58 -3.66 3.45 0.16
C VAL A 58 -2.97 4.79 0.01
N THR A 59 -3.10 5.37 -1.16
CA THR A 59 -2.60 6.71 -1.50
C THR A 59 -3.71 7.62 -2.02
N PHE A 60 -3.44 8.92 -2.13
CA PHE A 60 -4.41 9.88 -2.69
C PHE A 60 -4.45 9.86 -4.22
N THR A 61 -3.33 9.57 -4.88
CA THR A 61 -3.23 9.60 -6.34
C THR A 61 -2.67 8.29 -6.89
N SER A 62 -3.05 7.97 -8.13
CA SER A 62 -2.51 6.80 -8.83
C SER A 62 -1.00 6.91 -9.06
N ALA A 63 -0.49 8.12 -9.31
CA ALA A 63 0.95 8.37 -9.43
C ALA A 63 1.69 8.04 -8.13
N ALA A 64 1.15 8.45 -6.97
CA ALA A 64 1.73 8.11 -5.67
C ALA A 64 1.67 6.60 -5.37
N ALA A 65 0.62 5.90 -5.82
CA ALA A 65 0.53 4.45 -5.69
C ALA A 65 1.61 3.74 -6.54
N SER A 66 1.81 4.18 -7.77
CA SER A 66 2.87 3.65 -8.65
C SER A 66 4.26 3.90 -8.06
N GLU A 67 4.53 5.12 -7.61
CA GLU A 67 5.80 5.46 -6.93
C GLU A 67 6.03 4.61 -5.69
N MET A 68 5.01 4.38 -4.88
CA MET A 68 5.10 3.53 -3.70
C MET A 68 5.46 2.09 -4.09
N ARG A 69 4.84 1.54 -5.12
CA ARG A 69 5.14 0.20 -5.64
C ARG A 69 6.58 0.08 -6.11
N GLU A 70 7.08 1.07 -6.85
CA GLU A 70 8.47 1.10 -7.33
C GLU A 70 9.47 1.18 -6.17
N ARG A 71 9.18 1.99 -5.16
CA ARG A 71 10.03 2.11 -3.96
C ARG A 71 10.11 0.81 -3.17
N ILE A 72 8.97 0.12 -3.02
CA ILE A 72 8.93 -1.20 -2.36
C ILE A 72 9.68 -2.23 -3.20
N ALA A 73 9.49 -2.28 -4.52
CA ALA A 73 10.22 -3.18 -5.40
C ALA A 73 11.75 -2.99 -5.29
N THR A 74 12.19 -1.72 -5.33
CA THR A 74 13.60 -1.36 -5.16
C THR A 74 14.15 -1.82 -3.80
N ALA A 75 13.38 -1.60 -2.74
CA ALA A 75 13.80 -1.99 -1.39
C ALA A 75 13.93 -3.52 -1.24
N ILE A 76 12.98 -4.29 -1.81
CA ILE A 76 13.08 -5.77 -1.86
C ILE A 76 14.30 -6.20 -2.67
N THR A 77 14.55 -5.59 -3.82
CA THR A 77 15.71 -5.91 -4.67
C THR A 77 17.03 -5.66 -3.93
N VAL A 78 17.16 -4.52 -3.27
CA VAL A 78 18.34 -4.19 -2.44
C VAL A 78 18.51 -5.18 -1.27
N ALA A 79 17.41 -5.65 -0.69
CA ALA A 79 17.46 -6.68 0.34
C ALA A 79 17.89 -8.04 -0.23
N LEU A 80 17.45 -8.39 -1.45
CA LEU A 80 17.90 -9.59 -2.17
C LEU A 80 19.37 -9.56 -2.55
N GLU A 81 19.93 -8.40 -2.92
CA GLU A 81 21.36 -8.27 -3.19
C GLU A 81 22.22 -8.64 -1.97
N LYS A 82 21.71 -8.36 -0.76
CA LYS A 82 22.38 -8.72 0.50
C LYS A 82 22.15 -10.20 0.89
N ASN A 83 21.01 -10.75 0.53
CA ASN A 83 20.59 -12.11 0.83
C ASN A 83 20.04 -12.81 -0.43
N PRO A 84 20.88 -13.16 -1.43
CA PRO A 84 20.43 -13.67 -2.73
C PRO A 84 19.61 -14.97 -2.64
N ASN A 85 19.85 -15.77 -1.62
CA ASN A 85 19.19 -17.07 -1.40
C ASN A 85 17.90 -16.96 -0.58
N SER A 86 17.43 -15.76 -0.25
CA SER A 86 16.19 -15.58 0.51
C SER A 86 14.97 -15.94 -0.36
N THR A 87 14.41 -17.11 -0.12
CA THR A 87 13.17 -17.56 -0.79
C THR A 87 11.99 -16.66 -0.45
N ASN A 88 11.94 -16.12 0.77
CA ASN A 88 10.90 -15.17 1.17
C ASN A 88 10.96 -13.89 0.32
N LEU A 89 12.13 -13.24 0.19
CA LEU A 89 12.24 -12.00 -0.59
C LEU A 89 11.91 -12.23 -2.08
N GLN A 90 12.30 -13.38 -2.66
CA GLN A 90 11.92 -13.75 -4.03
C GLN A 90 10.41 -13.92 -4.16
N LYS A 91 9.77 -14.55 -3.18
CA LYS A 91 8.30 -14.68 -3.08
C LYS A 91 7.65 -13.30 -3.01
N GLN A 92 8.11 -12.40 -2.15
CA GLN A 92 7.54 -11.06 -1.98
C GLN A 92 7.62 -10.24 -3.27
N LEU A 93 8.73 -10.32 -4.01
CA LEU A 93 8.88 -9.66 -5.30
C LEU A 93 7.84 -10.16 -6.32
N THR A 94 7.57 -11.45 -6.33
CA THR A 94 6.53 -12.03 -7.19
C THR A 94 5.12 -11.59 -6.76
N LEU A 95 4.85 -11.58 -5.46
CA LEU A 95 3.55 -11.19 -4.91
C LEU A 95 3.26 -9.68 -5.07
N LEU A 96 4.29 -8.85 -5.26
CA LEU A 96 4.15 -7.41 -5.41
C LEU A 96 3.23 -7.02 -6.58
N SER A 97 3.16 -7.85 -7.63
CA SER A 97 2.23 -7.64 -8.74
C SER A 97 0.75 -7.73 -8.34
N ARG A 98 0.46 -8.46 -7.27
CA ARG A 98 -0.88 -8.66 -6.70
C ARG A 98 -1.14 -7.82 -5.44
N ALA A 99 -0.13 -7.07 -4.98
CA ALA A 99 -0.25 -6.27 -3.78
C ALA A 99 -1.25 -5.12 -3.95
N ASN A 100 -2.08 -4.91 -2.95
CA ASN A 100 -3.08 -3.85 -2.90
C ASN A 100 -2.42 -2.50 -2.56
N ILE A 101 -1.67 -1.95 -3.52
CA ILE A 101 -1.07 -0.61 -3.46
C ILE A 101 -1.82 0.26 -4.44
N THR A 102 -2.78 1.05 -3.97
CA THR A 102 -3.78 1.68 -4.82
C THR A 102 -4.36 2.96 -4.19
N THR A 103 -5.26 3.65 -4.89
CA THR A 103 -6.01 4.74 -4.28
C THR A 103 -7.23 4.18 -3.52
N MET A 104 -7.75 4.97 -2.56
CA MET A 104 -8.97 4.60 -1.83
C MET A 104 -10.13 4.31 -2.79
N HIS A 105 -10.34 5.18 -3.79
CA HIS A 105 -11.42 5.01 -4.77
C HIS A 105 -11.27 3.72 -5.59
N SER A 106 -10.07 3.43 -6.07
CA SER A 106 -9.81 2.21 -6.83
C SER A 106 -10.01 0.95 -5.99
N PHE A 107 -9.57 0.98 -4.72
CA PHE A 107 -9.80 -0.12 -3.78
C PHE A 107 -11.31 -0.34 -3.53
N CYS A 108 -12.06 0.72 -3.23
CA CYS A 108 -13.50 0.61 -3.03
C CYS A 108 -14.21 0.05 -4.28
N LEU A 109 -13.81 0.50 -5.47
CA LEU A 109 -14.36 0.01 -6.72
C LEU A 109 -14.07 -1.48 -6.92
N GLU A 110 -12.87 -1.93 -6.59
CA GLU A 110 -12.49 -3.35 -6.64
C GLU A 110 -13.32 -4.19 -5.67
N VAL A 111 -13.49 -3.73 -4.44
CA VAL A 111 -14.34 -4.40 -3.44
C VAL A 111 -15.78 -4.52 -3.94
N ILE A 112 -16.36 -3.45 -4.52
CA ILE A 112 -17.72 -3.47 -5.08
C ILE A 112 -17.79 -4.47 -6.24
N ARG A 113 -16.84 -4.44 -7.17
CA ARG A 113 -16.83 -5.34 -8.33
C ARG A 113 -16.69 -6.81 -7.94
N ASN A 114 -15.97 -7.11 -6.88
CA ASN A 114 -15.81 -8.48 -6.39
C ASN A 114 -17.02 -8.97 -5.57
N ASN A 115 -17.90 -8.06 -5.13
CA ASN A 115 -19.02 -8.36 -4.24
C ASN A 115 -20.36 -7.82 -4.77
N PHE A 116 -20.49 -7.52 -6.08
CA PHE A 116 -21.67 -6.89 -6.66
C PHE A 116 -22.97 -7.66 -6.39
N GLN A 117 -22.89 -8.99 -6.30
CA GLN A 117 -24.04 -9.85 -6.01
C GLN A 117 -24.61 -9.63 -4.58
N VAL A 118 -23.74 -9.30 -3.60
CA VAL A 118 -24.16 -9.10 -2.20
C VAL A 118 -24.97 -7.82 -2.02
N ILE A 119 -24.74 -6.84 -2.88
CA ILE A 119 -25.39 -5.52 -2.82
C ILE A 119 -26.43 -5.32 -3.93
N ASP A 120 -26.77 -6.40 -4.65
CA ASP A 120 -27.74 -6.41 -5.76
C ASP A 120 -27.44 -5.32 -6.82
N LEU A 121 -26.16 -5.19 -7.17
CA LEU A 121 -25.69 -4.22 -8.15
C LEU A 121 -25.50 -4.90 -9.52
N ASP A 122 -25.91 -4.22 -10.59
CA ASP A 122 -25.62 -4.68 -11.95
C ASP A 122 -24.09 -4.77 -12.18
N PRO A 123 -23.54 -5.92 -12.62
CA PRO A 123 -22.12 -6.05 -12.86
C PRO A 123 -21.56 -5.09 -13.93
N SER A 124 -22.43 -4.57 -14.80
CA SER A 124 -22.08 -3.57 -15.81
C SER A 124 -22.09 -2.13 -15.29
N PHE A 125 -22.25 -1.92 -13.98
CA PHE A 125 -22.26 -0.58 -13.40
C PHE A 125 -21.02 0.23 -13.78
N ARG A 126 -21.19 1.53 -13.93
CA ARG A 126 -20.13 2.50 -14.16
C ARG A 126 -20.12 3.58 -13.08
N ILE A 127 -18.97 4.16 -12.85
CA ILE A 127 -18.86 5.36 -12.01
C ILE A 127 -19.41 6.53 -12.84
N LEU A 128 -20.34 7.29 -12.26
CA LEU A 128 -20.83 8.54 -12.85
C LEU A 128 -19.74 9.60 -12.75
N ASP A 129 -19.57 10.40 -13.79
CA ASP A 129 -18.76 11.60 -13.71
C ASP A 129 -19.49 12.72 -12.93
N GLU A 130 -18.78 13.81 -12.62
CA GLU A 130 -19.33 14.92 -11.84
C GLU A 130 -20.54 15.58 -12.53
N THR A 131 -20.54 15.64 -13.86
CA THR A 131 -21.60 16.26 -14.67
C THR A 131 -22.88 15.43 -14.62
N GLU A 132 -22.79 14.11 -14.80
CA GLU A 132 -23.90 13.19 -14.69
C GLU A 132 -24.46 13.09 -13.25
N GLY A 133 -23.60 13.28 -12.23
CA GLY A 133 -24.00 13.29 -10.83
C GLY A 133 -24.83 14.52 -10.43
N VAL A 134 -24.63 15.66 -11.08
CA VAL A 134 -25.41 16.91 -10.85
C VAL A 134 -26.81 16.79 -11.45
N ASP A 135 -26.93 16.24 -12.66
CA ASP A 135 -28.24 16.08 -13.33
C ASP A 135 -29.21 15.19 -12.54
N ARG A 136 -28.75 14.14 -11.88
CA ARG A 136 -29.57 13.27 -11.03
C ARG A 136 -30.02 13.93 -9.72
N LYS A 137 -29.28 14.89 -9.17
CA LYS A 137 -29.68 15.63 -7.98
C LYS A 137 -30.77 16.67 -8.24
N SER A 138 -30.96 17.08 -9.50
CA SER A 138 -31.97 18.04 -9.91
C SER A 138 -33.34 17.40 -10.24
N VAL A 139 -33.49 16.09 -10.14
CA VAL A 139 -34.69 15.33 -10.50
C VAL A 139 -35.43 14.75 -9.27
N VAL A 140 -35.12 15.23 -8.07
CA VAL A 140 -35.83 14.86 -6.83
C VAL A 140 -36.60 16.05 -6.29
#